data_169dca2b667539bb885b282d91ccf2c9
#
_entry.id   169dca2b667539bb885b282d91ccf2c9
#
_cell.length_a   1.000
_cell.length_b   1.000
_cell.length_c   1.000
_cell.angle_alpha   90.00
_cell.angle_beta   90.00
_cell.angle_gamma   90.00
#
_symmetry.space_group_name_H-M   'P 1'
#
loop_
_entity.id
_entity.type
_entity.pdbx_description
1 polymer ?
#
loop_
_entity_poly.entity_id
_entity_poly.type
_entity_poly.pdbx_seq_one_letter_code
_entity_poly.pdbx_strand_id
1 'polypeptide(L)'
;MKKASLYHIQLNVSQNSSLNFYKEFLEYLGYKVIDKNEEHIGLSNGTTDFWIILTDKKYLGNKFHRKSVGLNHLAFRVDSRNEVDDFAKNFLKKKGINLLYNSPRDFPEYGKYYAVYFEDPDRMKLEVVYVKK
;
A
#
# COMPACT_ATOMS: atom_id res chain seq x y z
N MET A 1 -5.35 -28.52 11.78
CA MET A 1 -5.59 -27.59 10.66
C MET A 1 -4.26 -27.04 10.16
N LYS A 2 -4.07 -27.01 8.86
CA LYS A 2 -2.94 -26.28 8.26
C LYS A 2 -3.10 -24.79 8.54
N LYS A 3 -1.99 -24.08 8.71
CA LYS A 3 -2.01 -22.62 8.90
C LYS A 3 -2.59 -21.95 7.65
N ALA A 4 -3.53 -21.05 7.84
CA ALA A 4 -4.05 -20.21 6.77
C ALA A 4 -3.05 -19.11 6.42
N SER A 5 -3.06 -18.69 5.18
CA SER A 5 -2.31 -17.51 4.71
C SER A 5 -3.30 -16.51 4.11
N LEU A 6 -2.89 -15.26 4.06
CA LEU A 6 -3.69 -14.24 3.41
C LEU A 6 -3.65 -14.47 1.88
N TYR A 7 -4.81 -14.66 1.27
CA TYR A 7 -4.91 -14.88 -0.16
C TYR A 7 -5.06 -13.57 -0.94
N HIS A 8 -6.08 -12.78 -0.59
CA HIS A 8 -6.26 -11.50 -1.27
C HIS A 8 -6.86 -10.45 -0.34
N ILE A 9 -6.69 -9.20 -0.77
CA ILE A 9 -7.29 -8.01 -0.16
C ILE A 9 -8.01 -7.26 -1.26
N GLN A 10 -9.21 -6.76 -0.96
CA GLN A 10 -9.92 -5.84 -1.83
C GLN A 10 -9.97 -4.47 -1.18
N LEU A 11 -9.56 -3.44 -1.93
CA LEU A 11 -9.64 -2.04 -1.52
C LEU A 11 -10.58 -1.31 -2.47
N ASN A 12 -11.50 -0.56 -1.89
CA ASN A 12 -12.35 0.36 -2.65
C ASN A 12 -11.68 1.73 -2.68
N VAL A 13 -11.60 2.32 -3.86
CA VAL A 13 -10.98 3.64 -4.07
C VAL A 13 -11.96 4.60 -4.72
N SER A 14 -11.73 5.90 -4.57
CA SER A 14 -12.73 6.90 -4.95
C SER A 14 -12.64 7.34 -6.42
N GLN A 15 -11.50 7.13 -7.10
CA GLN A 15 -11.26 7.74 -8.41
C GLN A 15 -10.24 6.96 -9.24
N ASN A 16 -10.24 7.22 -10.54
CA ASN A 16 -9.35 6.54 -11.50
C ASN A 16 -7.87 6.76 -11.19
N SER A 17 -7.50 7.94 -10.70
CA SER A 17 -6.11 8.20 -10.30
C SER A 17 -5.64 7.28 -9.17
N SER A 18 -6.55 6.83 -8.31
CA SER A 18 -6.24 5.86 -7.26
C SER A 18 -5.95 4.46 -7.83
N LEU A 19 -6.68 4.05 -8.88
CA LEU A 19 -6.37 2.79 -9.58
C LEU A 19 -4.95 2.84 -10.15
N ASN A 20 -4.60 3.95 -10.78
CA ASN A 20 -3.29 4.12 -11.38
C ASN A 20 -2.17 4.17 -10.34
N PHE A 21 -2.42 4.84 -9.22
CA PHE A 21 -1.50 4.87 -8.09
C PHE A 21 -1.18 3.45 -7.61
N TYR A 22 -2.21 2.63 -7.36
CA TYR A 22 -1.99 1.26 -6.87
C TYR A 22 -1.33 0.37 -7.91
N LYS A 23 -1.64 0.55 -9.19
CA LYS A 23 -0.94 -0.16 -10.25
C LYS A 23 0.56 0.10 -10.19
N GLU A 24 0.96 1.36 -10.20
CA GLU A 24 2.37 1.75 -10.19
C GLU A 24 3.06 1.37 -8.88
N PHE A 25 2.40 1.58 -7.75
CA PHE A 25 2.91 1.24 -6.42
C PHE A 25 3.18 -0.26 -6.30
N LEU A 26 2.19 -1.08 -6.59
CA LEU A 26 2.32 -2.53 -6.45
C LEU A 26 3.27 -3.13 -7.50
N GLU A 27 3.29 -2.59 -8.71
CA GLU A 27 4.29 -3.00 -9.71
C GLU A 27 5.72 -2.69 -9.24
N TYR A 28 5.93 -1.55 -8.61
CA TYR A 28 7.23 -1.20 -8.03
C TYR A 28 7.68 -2.23 -6.98
N LEU A 29 6.74 -2.78 -6.23
CA LEU A 29 7.01 -3.81 -5.21
C LEU A 29 7.04 -5.23 -5.78
N GLY A 30 6.99 -5.39 -7.12
CA GLY A 30 7.12 -6.70 -7.75
C GLY A 30 5.81 -7.43 -8.04
N TYR A 31 4.67 -6.80 -7.79
CA TYR A 31 3.38 -7.37 -8.20
C TYR A 31 3.18 -7.22 -9.71
N LYS A 32 2.37 -8.09 -10.29
CA LYS A 32 2.03 -8.05 -11.71
C LYS A 32 0.53 -7.95 -11.89
N VAL A 33 0.10 -7.19 -12.89
CA VAL A 33 -1.32 -7.07 -13.25
C VAL A 33 -1.81 -8.44 -13.74
N ILE A 34 -2.89 -8.94 -13.13
CA ILE A 34 -3.54 -10.20 -13.52
C ILE A 34 -4.91 -9.97 -14.16
N ASP A 35 -5.53 -8.81 -13.93
CA ASP A 35 -6.80 -8.43 -14.54
C ASP A 35 -6.94 -6.91 -14.49
N LYS A 36 -7.61 -6.33 -15.46
CA LYS A 36 -7.80 -4.88 -15.52
C LYS A 36 -8.98 -4.52 -16.43
N ASN A 37 -9.79 -3.59 -15.95
CA ASN A 37 -10.77 -2.86 -16.78
C ASN A 37 -10.89 -1.41 -16.29
N GLU A 38 -11.91 -0.68 -16.71
CA GLU A 38 -12.06 0.73 -16.35
C GLU A 38 -12.43 0.94 -14.88
N GLU A 39 -12.94 -0.08 -14.20
CA GLU A 39 -13.47 0.01 -12.83
C GLU A 39 -12.60 -0.69 -11.80
N HIS A 40 -11.69 -1.56 -12.22
CA HIS A 40 -10.85 -2.30 -11.28
C HIS A 40 -9.50 -2.70 -11.86
N ILE A 41 -8.58 -3.05 -10.96
CA ILE A 41 -7.33 -3.68 -11.31
C ILE A 41 -7.00 -4.75 -10.26
N GLY A 42 -6.61 -5.93 -10.74
CA GLY A 42 -6.08 -7.00 -9.90
C GLY A 42 -4.59 -7.16 -10.13
N LEU A 43 -3.83 -7.27 -9.06
CA LEU A 43 -2.38 -7.50 -9.12
C LEU A 43 -2.02 -8.64 -8.17
N SER A 44 -0.98 -9.40 -8.53
CA SER A 44 -0.52 -10.55 -7.76
C SER A 44 0.99 -10.60 -7.68
N ASN A 45 1.51 -11.07 -6.54
CA ASN A 45 2.92 -11.45 -6.41
C ASN A 45 3.13 -12.97 -6.41
N GLY A 46 2.09 -13.73 -6.76
CA GLY A 46 2.10 -15.19 -6.74
C GLY A 46 1.65 -15.80 -5.42
N THR A 47 1.55 -15.02 -4.36
CA THR A 47 1.11 -15.47 -3.03
C THR A 47 -0.13 -14.72 -2.57
N THR A 48 -0.10 -13.39 -2.69
CA THR A 48 -1.20 -12.52 -2.26
C THR A 48 -1.64 -11.65 -3.42
N ASP A 49 -2.94 -11.52 -3.62
CA ASP A 49 -3.51 -10.68 -4.66
C ASP A 49 -4.11 -9.42 -4.03
N PHE A 50 -4.05 -8.33 -4.79
CA PHE A 50 -4.76 -7.10 -4.48
C PHE A 50 -5.78 -6.81 -5.56
N TRP A 51 -7.01 -6.55 -5.14
CA TRP A 51 -8.11 -6.10 -6.00
C TRP A 51 -8.46 -4.67 -5.62
N ILE A 52 -8.19 -3.75 -6.52
CA ILE A 52 -8.44 -2.31 -6.31
C ILE A 52 -9.63 -1.96 -7.19
N ILE A 53 -10.71 -1.49 -6.58
CA ILE A 53 -12.01 -1.35 -7.25
C ILE A 53 -12.58 0.04 -6.98
N LEU A 54 -13.09 0.68 -8.03
CA LEU A 54 -13.81 1.95 -7.85
C LEU A 54 -15.07 1.73 -7.01
N THR A 55 -15.23 2.56 -6.00
CA THR A 55 -16.42 2.54 -5.15
C THR A 55 -17.65 3.02 -5.94
N ASP A 56 -18.81 2.43 -5.66
CA ASP A 56 -20.08 2.90 -6.20
C ASP A 56 -20.34 4.36 -5.79
N LYS A 57 -20.86 5.15 -6.72
CA LYS A 57 -21.14 6.58 -6.50
C LYS A 57 -21.96 6.84 -5.24
N LYS A 58 -22.91 5.97 -4.92
CA LYS A 58 -23.77 6.11 -3.74
C LYS A 58 -23.02 6.04 -2.41
N TYR A 59 -21.80 5.46 -2.40
CA TYR A 59 -20.97 5.35 -1.19
C TYR A 59 -19.85 6.39 -1.11
N LEU A 60 -19.70 7.27 -2.09
CA LEU A 60 -18.61 8.26 -2.12
C LEU A 60 -18.69 9.29 -1.00
N GLY A 61 -19.88 9.46 -0.39
CA GLY A 61 -20.05 10.33 0.77
C GLY A 61 -19.46 9.77 2.07
N ASN A 62 -19.24 8.46 2.14
CA ASN A 62 -18.67 7.79 3.31
C ASN A 62 -17.16 7.86 3.24
N LYS A 63 -16.57 8.83 3.92
CA LYS A 63 -15.12 9.04 3.89
C LYS A 63 -14.40 8.04 4.78
N PHE A 64 -13.33 7.46 4.25
CA PHE A 64 -12.43 6.61 5.01
C PHE A 64 -11.64 7.42 6.04
N HIS A 65 -11.50 6.85 7.24
CA HIS A 65 -10.60 7.39 8.27
C HIS A 65 -9.90 6.24 8.98
N ARG A 66 -8.57 6.21 8.90
CA ARG A 66 -7.78 5.09 9.41
C ARG A 66 -7.86 4.86 10.92
N LYS A 67 -8.31 5.86 11.67
CA LYS A 67 -8.50 5.74 13.13
C LYS A 67 -9.90 5.25 13.51
N SER A 68 -10.80 5.14 12.55
CA SER A 68 -12.11 4.53 12.76
C SER A 68 -11.98 3.01 12.84
N VAL A 69 -13.02 2.35 13.33
CA VAL A 69 -13.06 0.89 13.35
C VAL A 69 -12.84 0.35 11.93
N GLY A 70 -11.91 -0.59 11.79
CA GLY A 70 -11.53 -1.18 10.51
C GLY A 70 -10.04 -1.14 10.28
N LEU A 71 -9.62 -1.15 9.04
CA LEU A 71 -8.21 -1.17 8.68
C LEU A 71 -7.56 0.17 9.00
N ASN A 72 -6.44 0.13 9.75
CA ASN A 72 -5.62 1.32 10.00
C ASN A 72 -4.61 1.54 8.87
N HIS A 73 -3.83 0.53 8.53
CA HIS A 73 -2.85 0.63 7.44
C HIS A 73 -2.41 -0.76 6.94
N LEU A 74 -1.73 -0.77 5.80
CA LEU A 74 -1.10 -1.93 5.22
C LEU A 74 0.41 -1.72 5.21
N ALA A 75 1.17 -2.73 5.63
CA ALA A 75 2.62 -2.72 5.61
C ALA A 75 3.15 -3.78 4.64
N PHE A 76 4.08 -3.37 3.79
CA PHE A 76 4.74 -4.23 2.81
C PHE A 76 6.20 -4.42 3.23
N ARG A 77 6.60 -5.67 3.40
CA ARG A 77 7.96 -5.99 3.82
C ARG A 77 8.89 -6.07 2.62
N VAL A 78 10.05 -5.44 2.74
CA VAL A 78 11.16 -5.55 1.78
C VAL A 78 12.40 -6.13 2.48
N ASP A 79 13.42 -6.48 1.69
CA ASP A 79 14.54 -7.28 2.20
C ASP A 79 15.69 -6.45 2.76
N SER A 80 15.69 -5.13 2.56
CA SER A 80 16.80 -4.28 3.02
C SER A 80 16.36 -2.84 3.28
N ARG A 81 17.19 -2.12 4.06
CA ARG A 81 17.03 -0.68 4.27
C ARG A 81 17.17 0.07 2.94
N ASN A 82 18.08 -0.38 2.08
CA ASN A 82 18.29 0.25 0.78
C ASN A 82 17.04 0.20 -0.09
N GLU A 83 16.26 -0.88 -0.01
CA GLU A 83 14.99 -0.97 -0.76
C GLU A 83 13.94 0.00 -0.23
N VAL A 84 13.89 0.23 1.09
CA VAL A 84 13.02 1.27 1.67
C VAL A 84 13.43 2.65 1.17
N ASP A 85 14.73 2.97 1.20
CA ASP A 85 15.25 4.26 0.75
C ASP A 85 15.05 4.46 -0.75
N ASP A 86 15.29 3.43 -1.55
CA ASP A 86 15.06 3.46 -2.99
C ASP A 86 13.59 3.75 -3.32
N PHE A 87 12.69 3.05 -2.67
CA PHE A 87 11.25 3.27 -2.84
C PHE A 87 10.85 4.70 -2.45
N ALA A 88 11.33 5.19 -1.32
CA ALA A 88 11.03 6.55 -0.87
C ALA A 88 11.55 7.61 -1.86
N LYS A 89 12.76 7.43 -2.39
CA LYS A 89 13.39 8.39 -3.29
C LYS A 89 12.84 8.29 -4.72
N ASN A 90 12.80 7.08 -5.26
CA ASN A 90 12.56 6.88 -6.69
C ASN A 90 11.09 6.66 -7.03
N PHE A 91 10.26 6.40 -6.04
CA PHE A 91 8.81 6.32 -6.23
C PHE A 91 8.07 7.46 -5.53
N LEU A 92 8.15 7.54 -4.19
CA LEU A 92 7.33 8.48 -3.42
C LEU A 92 7.68 9.94 -3.72
N LYS A 93 8.96 10.30 -3.63
CA LYS A 93 9.40 11.69 -3.86
C LYS A 93 9.18 12.11 -5.31
N LYS A 94 9.45 11.23 -6.27
CA LYS A 94 9.22 11.53 -7.69
C LYS A 94 7.76 11.81 -8.00
N LYS A 95 6.84 11.20 -7.28
CA LYS A 95 5.40 11.42 -7.46
C LYS A 95 4.85 12.54 -6.59
N GLY A 96 5.69 13.18 -5.78
CA GLY A 96 5.26 14.23 -4.87
C GLY A 96 4.36 13.74 -3.74
N ILE A 97 4.49 12.48 -3.33
CA ILE A 97 3.67 11.89 -2.26
C ILE A 97 4.23 12.32 -0.90
N ASN A 98 3.36 12.83 -0.04
CA ASN A 98 3.74 13.24 1.30
C ASN A 98 4.10 12.04 2.17
N LEU A 99 5.27 12.13 2.81
CA LEU A 99 5.74 11.13 3.77
C LEU A 99 5.23 11.48 5.16
N LEU A 100 4.86 10.44 5.92
CA LEU A 100 4.40 10.59 7.30
C LEU A 100 5.56 10.33 8.27
N TYR A 101 5.47 10.92 9.48
CA TYR A 101 6.34 10.64 10.63
C TYR A 101 7.84 10.92 10.38
N ASN A 102 8.17 11.86 9.50
CA ASN A 102 9.57 12.13 9.10
C ASN A 102 10.29 10.89 8.60
N SER A 103 9.56 9.96 7.96
CA SER A 103 10.13 8.74 7.42
C SER A 103 10.66 8.93 5.98
N PRO A 104 11.57 8.07 5.47
CA PRO A 104 12.03 6.83 6.09
C PRO A 104 12.98 7.08 7.27
N ARG A 105 12.87 6.24 8.30
CA ARG A 105 13.73 6.26 9.46
C ARG A 105 13.60 4.97 10.29
N ASP A 106 14.48 4.83 11.29
CA ASP A 106 14.30 3.79 12.30
C ASP A 106 13.14 4.11 13.23
N PHE A 107 12.44 3.06 13.63
CA PHE A 107 11.37 3.11 14.63
C PHE A 107 11.76 2.18 15.78
N PRO A 108 12.66 2.62 16.68
CA PRO A 108 13.24 1.73 17.72
C PRO A 108 12.22 1.18 18.70
N GLU A 109 11.05 1.83 18.83
CA GLU A 109 9.95 1.33 19.64
C GLU A 109 9.40 -0.02 19.15
N TYR A 110 9.68 -0.37 17.87
CA TYR A 110 9.29 -1.66 17.29
C TYR A 110 10.47 -2.61 17.10
N GLY A 111 11.64 -2.30 17.68
CA GLY A 111 12.85 -3.07 17.51
C GLY A 111 13.70 -2.60 16.33
N LYS A 112 14.31 -3.54 15.61
CA LYS A 112 15.09 -3.23 14.39
C LYS A 112 14.14 -3.10 13.21
N TYR A 113 13.61 -1.92 13.06
CA TYR A 113 12.47 -1.60 12.20
C TYR A 113 12.76 -0.30 11.44
N TYR A 114 12.96 -0.40 10.13
CA TYR A 114 13.24 0.76 9.27
C TYR A 114 12.12 0.89 8.23
N ALA A 115 11.40 2.00 8.24
CA ALA A 115 10.18 2.11 7.46
C ALA A 115 9.96 3.49 6.89
N VAL A 116 9.20 3.54 5.80
CA VAL A 116 8.59 4.75 5.25
C VAL A 116 7.07 4.59 5.29
N TYR A 117 6.40 5.64 5.77
CA TYR A 117 4.94 5.72 5.82
C TYR A 117 4.46 6.82 4.87
N PHE A 118 3.35 6.57 4.21
CA PHE A 118 2.77 7.51 3.25
C PHE A 118 1.27 7.25 3.11
N GLU A 119 0.59 8.11 2.35
CA GLU A 119 -0.85 7.97 2.10
C GLU A 119 -1.13 7.75 0.63
N ASP A 120 -2.16 6.95 0.33
CA ASP A 120 -2.72 6.87 -1.01
C ASP A 120 -3.60 8.11 -1.29
N PRO A 121 -4.16 8.27 -2.52
CA PRO A 121 -5.00 9.42 -2.83
C PRO A 121 -6.26 9.56 -1.96
N ASP A 122 -6.72 8.47 -1.35
CA ASP A 122 -7.88 8.46 -0.44
C ASP A 122 -7.47 8.54 1.03
N ARG A 123 -6.18 8.83 1.31
CA ARG A 123 -5.60 8.94 2.65
C ARG A 123 -5.55 7.62 3.42
N MET A 124 -5.59 6.49 2.73
CA MET A 124 -5.24 5.20 3.31
C MET A 124 -3.74 5.23 3.66
N LYS A 125 -3.40 4.91 4.91
CA LYS A 125 -2.01 4.84 5.33
C LYS A 125 -1.35 3.55 4.82
N LEU A 126 -0.20 3.71 4.22
CA LEU A 126 0.61 2.62 3.68
C LEU A 126 2.01 2.68 4.25
N GLU A 127 2.67 1.55 4.29
CA GLU A 127 4.01 1.41 4.85
C GLU A 127 4.85 0.47 3.99
N VAL A 128 6.10 0.83 3.75
CA VAL A 128 7.12 -0.10 3.24
C VAL A 128 8.20 -0.22 4.32
N VAL A 129 8.50 -1.44 4.73
CA VAL A 129 9.29 -1.70 5.93
C VAL A 129 10.34 -2.79 5.73
N TYR A 130 11.51 -2.56 6.30
CA TYR A 130 12.53 -3.58 6.53
C TYR A 130 12.60 -3.90 8.02
N VAL A 131 12.45 -5.17 8.34
CA VAL A 131 12.55 -5.67 9.71
C VAL A 131 13.68 -6.69 9.75
N LYS A 132 14.68 -6.44 10.56
CA LYS A 132 15.74 -7.41 10.82
C LYS A 132 15.23 -8.44 11.82
N LYS A 133 15.23 -9.69 11.40
CA LYS A 133 14.93 -10.82 12.29
C LYS A 133 16.16 -11.24 13.07
#